data_10a5779e35933db7c4c82a7138305904
#
_entry.id   10a5779e35933db7c4c82a7138305904
#
_cell.length_a   1.000
_cell.length_b   1.000
_cell.length_c   1.000
_cell.angle_alpha   90.00
_cell.angle_beta   90.00
_cell.angle_gamma   90.00
#
_symmetry.space_group_name_H-M   'P 1'
#
loop_
_entity.id
_entity.type
_entity.pdbx_description
1 polymer ?
#
loop_
_entity_poly.entity_id
_entity_poly.type
_entity_poly.pdbx_seq_one_letter_code
_entity_poly.pdbx_strand_id
1 'polypeptide(L)'
;MNLFFKIIIIFFIITSVKANIVKNIQIQGNNRISDETIILFGEIKKNTKYSKSELNIILKKLYETDFFENVSISFENETIVVNVIENPIIEEIIFSGVKNKTILKTLRNRIQLKEKNSFVKSKVRKDENILTTILKKNGYYFSIIETSIKKNENNTV
;
A
#
# COMPACT_ATOMS: atom_id res chain seq x y z
N MET A 1 53.43 -9.80 -19.50
CA MET A 1 52.00 -10.22 -19.48
C MET A 1 51.33 -9.42 -20.58
N ASN A 2 51.06 -10.05 -21.71
CA ASN A 2 50.72 -9.40 -22.98
C ASN A 2 49.39 -8.66 -22.96
N LEU A 3 49.33 -7.50 -23.63
CA LEU A 3 48.11 -6.67 -23.76
C LEU A 3 46.89 -7.48 -24.19
N PHE A 4 47.08 -8.49 -25.00
CA PHE A 4 46.07 -9.45 -25.46
C PHE A 4 45.40 -10.23 -24.30
N PHE A 5 46.17 -10.59 -23.29
CA PHE A 5 45.63 -11.32 -22.12
C PHE A 5 44.82 -10.43 -21.23
N LYS A 6 45.11 -9.13 -21.17
CA LYS A 6 44.30 -8.15 -20.42
C LYS A 6 42.95 -7.86 -21.10
N ILE A 7 42.93 -7.85 -22.45
CA ILE A 7 41.70 -7.66 -23.23
C ILE A 7 40.73 -8.85 -23.09
N ILE A 8 41.29 -10.08 -23.05
CA ILE A 8 40.48 -11.31 -22.84
C ILE A 8 39.81 -11.33 -21.46
N ILE A 9 40.51 -10.85 -20.43
CA ILE A 9 39.91 -10.81 -19.05
C ILE A 9 38.78 -9.81 -18.94
N ILE A 10 38.83 -8.68 -19.67
CA ILE A 10 37.73 -7.69 -19.65
C ILE A 10 36.48 -8.21 -20.36
N PHE A 11 36.60 -9.11 -21.32
CA PHE A 11 35.46 -9.67 -22.05
C PHE A 11 34.69 -10.71 -21.26
N PHE A 12 35.26 -11.26 -20.16
CA PHE A 12 34.59 -12.29 -19.32
C PHE A 12 33.71 -11.73 -18.17
N ILE A 13 33.65 -10.40 -18.00
CA ILE A 13 32.84 -9.78 -16.91
C ILE A 13 31.48 -9.26 -17.44
N ILE A 14 31.01 -9.74 -18.57
CA ILE A 14 29.63 -9.48 -19.00
C ILE A 14 28.75 -10.45 -18.23
N THR A 15 28.41 -10.09 -16.98
CA THR A 15 27.37 -10.77 -16.24
C THR A 15 26.04 -10.53 -16.97
N SER A 16 25.56 -11.57 -17.63
CA SER A 16 24.24 -11.57 -18.26
C SER A 16 23.20 -11.28 -17.20
N VAL A 17 22.67 -10.07 -17.15
CA VAL A 17 21.45 -9.76 -16.41
C VAL A 17 20.35 -10.60 -17.06
N LYS A 18 20.01 -11.73 -16.43
CA LYS A 18 18.90 -12.56 -16.88
C LYS A 18 17.62 -11.78 -16.61
N ALA A 19 17.09 -11.10 -17.62
CA ALA A 19 15.75 -10.57 -17.58
C ALA A 19 14.79 -11.76 -17.73
N ASN A 20 14.07 -12.08 -16.68
CA ASN A 20 13.16 -13.22 -16.63
C ASN A 20 11.83 -12.86 -17.31
N ILE A 21 11.40 -13.66 -18.29
CA ILE A 21 10.09 -13.50 -18.95
C ILE A 21 9.02 -14.10 -18.05
N VAL A 22 7.99 -13.32 -17.74
CA VAL A 22 6.83 -13.76 -16.96
C VAL A 22 5.85 -14.52 -17.85
N LYS A 23 5.65 -15.79 -17.59
CA LYS A 23 4.63 -16.60 -18.26
C LYS A 23 3.35 -16.70 -17.45
N ASN A 24 3.48 -16.76 -16.12
CA ASN A 24 2.37 -16.90 -15.20
C ASN A 24 2.35 -15.80 -14.16
N ILE A 25 1.15 -15.51 -13.65
CA ILE A 25 0.92 -14.60 -12.53
C ILE A 25 0.11 -15.37 -11.51
N GLN A 26 0.54 -15.38 -10.27
CA GLN A 26 -0.13 -16.00 -9.14
C GLN A 26 -0.34 -14.95 -8.05
N ILE A 27 -1.58 -14.84 -7.59
CA ILE A 27 -1.96 -13.94 -6.50
C ILE A 27 -2.32 -14.80 -5.29
N GLN A 28 -1.90 -14.37 -4.10
CA GLN A 28 -2.13 -15.08 -2.84
C GLN A 28 -2.47 -14.10 -1.72
N GLY A 29 -3.34 -14.54 -0.79
CA GLY A 29 -3.70 -13.79 0.41
C GLY A 29 -4.81 -12.76 0.23
N ASN A 30 -5.35 -12.63 -0.99
CA ASN A 30 -6.52 -11.81 -1.26
C ASN A 30 -7.82 -12.57 -0.90
N ASN A 31 -8.79 -11.85 -0.38
CA ASN A 31 -10.12 -12.38 -0.04
C ASN A 31 -11.22 -11.57 -0.73
N ARG A 32 -11.18 -10.25 -0.59
CA ARG A 32 -12.18 -9.31 -1.09
C ARG A 32 -11.83 -8.78 -2.49
N ILE A 33 -10.55 -8.58 -2.73
CA ILE A 33 -10.04 -8.02 -4.00
C ILE A 33 -9.71 -9.18 -4.92
N SER A 34 -10.31 -9.23 -6.13
CA SER A 34 -10.06 -10.32 -7.08
C SER A 34 -8.65 -10.26 -7.68
N ASP A 35 -8.16 -11.40 -8.16
CA ASP A 35 -6.85 -11.52 -8.82
C ASP A 35 -6.76 -10.54 -10.01
N GLU A 36 -7.82 -10.44 -10.82
CA GLU A 36 -7.88 -9.57 -11.99
C GLU A 36 -7.75 -8.10 -11.60
N THR A 37 -8.35 -7.72 -10.47
CA THR A 37 -8.26 -6.36 -9.94
C THR A 37 -6.83 -6.04 -9.51
N ILE A 38 -6.15 -6.97 -8.83
CA ILE A 38 -4.75 -6.81 -8.41
C ILE A 38 -3.84 -6.71 -9.62
N ILE A 39 -4.04 -7.56 -10.62
CA ILE A 39 -3.29 -7.56 -11.88
C ILE A 39 -3.48 -6.23 -12.62
N LEU A 40 -4.72 -5.73 -12.66
CA LEU A 40 -5.05 -4.46 -13.31
C LEU A 40 -4.38 -3.27 -12.63
N PHE A 41 -4.49 -3.15 -11.29
CA PHE A 41 -3.88 -2.04 -10.56
C PHE A 41 -2.36 -2.09 -10.56
N GLY A 42 -1.77 -3.29 -10.50
CA GLY A 42 -0.33 -3.48 -10.63
C GLY A 42 0.17 -3.29 -12.07
N GLU A 43 -0.75 -3.22 -13.06
CA GLU A 43 -0.42 -3.27 -14.51
C GLU A 43 0.49 -4.44 -14.88
N ILE A 44 0.25 -5.61 -14.25
CA ILE A 44 1.09 -6.79 -14.43
C ILE A 44 0.68 -7.49 -15.74
N LYS A 45 1.66 -7.74 -16.62
CA LYS A 45 1.42 -8.34 -17.94
C LYS A 45 2.20 -9.63 -18.10
N LYS A 46 1.55 -10.65 -18.69
CA LYS A 46 2.23 -11.87 -19.13
C LYS A 46 3.12 -11.58 -20.35
N ASN A 47 4.07 -12.46 -20.61
CA ASN A 47 5.02 -12.39 -21.72
C ASN A 47 5.88 -11.11 -21.73
N THR A 48 6.07 -10.52 -20.55
CA THR A 48 6.85 -9.31 -20.34
C THR A 48 8.09 -9.64 -19.50
N LYS A 49 9.20 -8.97 -19.77
CA LYS A 49 10.40 -9.03 -18.93
C LYS A 49 10.27 -7.98 -17.83
N TYR A 50 10.55 -8.39 -16.60
CA TYR A 50 10.57 -7.46 -15.47
C TYR A 50 11.95 -7.39 -14.86
N SER A 51 12.45 -6.19 -14.71
CA SER A 51 13.60 -5.85 -13.89
C SER A 51 13.17 -5.67 -12.44
N LYS A 52 14.13 -5.67 -11.51
CA LYS A 52 13.85 -5.39 -10.10
C LYS A 52 13.19 -4.01 -9.88
N SER A 53 13.57 -3.02 -10.69
CA SER A 53 12.96 -1.68 -10.63
C SER A 53 11.50 -1.68 -11.06
N GLU A 54 11.14 -2.43 -12.09
CA GLU A 54 9.75 -2.55 -12.55
C GLU A 54 8.88 -3.30 -11.54
N LEU A 55 9.40 -4.34 -10.88
CA LEU A 55 8.70 -4.99 -9.77
C LEU A 55 8.45 -4.02 -8.61
N ASN A 56 9.40 -3.14 -8.29
CA ASN A 56 9.20 -2.10 -7.29
C ASN A 56 8.13 -1.07 -7.69
N ILE A 57 8.00 -0.76 -8.99
CA ILE A 57 6.92 0.11 -9.50
C ILE A 57 5.56 -0.56 -9.32
N ILE A 58 5.44 -1.84 -9.64
CA ILE A 58 4.22 -2.62 -9.39
C ILE A 58 3.84 -2.59 -7.91
N LEU A 59 4.80 -2.87 -7.04
CA LEU A 59 4.61 -2.86 -5.60
C LEU A 59 4.12 -1.49 -5.12
N LYS A 60 4.72 -0.39 -5.60
CA LYS A 60 4.30 0.97 -5.28
C LYS A 60 2.86 1.23 -5.73
N LYS A 61 2.50 0.87 -6.97
CA LYS A 61 1.13 1.01 -7.49
C LYS A 61 0.10 0.29 -6.62
N LEU A 62 0.39 -0.93 -6.20
CA LEU A 62 -0.49 -1.70 -5.34
C LEU A 62 -0.66 -1.04 -3.96
N TYR A 63 0.42 -0.51 -3.35
CA TYR A 63 0.31 0.24 -2.10
C TYR A 63 -0.48 1.55 -2.25
N GLU A 64 -0.38 2.24 -3.37
CA GLU A 64 -1.09 3.49 -3.64
C GLU A 64 -2.61 3.31 -3.75
N THR A 65 -3.11 2.08 -3.90
CA THR A 65 -4.55 1.78 -3.89
C THR A 65 -5.19 1.89 -2.50
N ASP A 66 -4.39 1.89 -1.44
CA ASP A 66 -4.83 1.76 -0.05
C ASP A 66 -5.53 0.41 0.29
N PHE A 67 -5.62 -0.52 -0.64
CA PHE A 67 -6.30 -1.80 -0.41
C PHE A 67 -5.49 -2.76 0.46
N PHE A 68 -4.17 -2.61 0.50
CA PHE A 68 -3.26 -3.59 1.08
C PHE A 68 -2.47 -3.01 2.25
N GLU A 69 -2.44 -3.76 3.37
CA GLU A 69 -1.54 -3.52 4.49
C GLU A 69 -0.12 -3.95 4.15
N ASN A 70 -0.01 -5.08 3.43
CA ASN A 70 1.28 -5.60 2.97
C ASN A 70 1.17 -6.15 1.55
N VAL A 71 2.23 -5.93 0.77
CA VAL A 71 2.41 -6.50 -0.56
C VAL A 71 3.84 -6.97 -0.68
N SER A 72 4.04 -8.20 -1.12
CA SER A 72 5.34 -8.71 -1.54
C SER A 72 5.25 -9.32 -2.92
N ILE A 73 6.32 -9.15 -3.70
CA ILE A 73 6.42 -9.69 -5.06
C ILE A 73 7.69 -10.50 -5.16
N SER A 74 7.57 -11.75 -5.57
CA SER A 74 8.70 -12.61 -5.92
C SER A 74 8.58 -13.08 -7.37
N PHE A 75 9.70 -13.52 -7.92
CA PHE A 75 9.76 -14.12 -9.24
C PHE A 75 10.37 -15.51 -9.12
N GLU A 76 9.60 -16.53 -9.47
CA GLU A 76 9.99 -17.94 -9.36
C GLU A 76 9.51 -18.70 -10.61
N ASN A 77 10.43 -19.43 -11.26
CA ASN A 77 10.09 -20.31 -12.40
C ASN A 77 9.18 -19.65 -13.45
N GLU A 78 9.56 -18.47 -13.96
CA GLU A 78 8.80 -17.71 -14.96
C GLU A 78 7.41 -17.24 -14.46
N THR A 79 7.17 -17.27 -13.14
CA THR A 79 5.93 -16.86 -12.49
C THR A 79 6.21 -15.65 -11.58
N ILE A 80 5.43 -14.60 -11.72
CA ILE A 80 5.32 -13.56 -10.69
C ILE A 80 4.34 -14.05 -9.63
N VAL A 81 4.82 -14.13 -8.38
CA VAL A 81 3.99 -14.41 -7.22
C VAL A 81 3.79 -13.11 -6.45
N VAL A 82 2.55 -12.67 -6.33
CA VAL A 82 2.15 -11.49 -5.56
C VAL A 82 1.41 -11.96 -4.32
N ASN A 83 2.02 -11.75 -3.15
CA ASN A 83 1.36 -12.03 -1.87
C ASN A 83 0.84 -10.71 -1.30
N VAL A 84 -0.42 -10.69 -0.89
CA VAL A 84 -1.06 -9.52 -0.33
C VAL A 84 -1.68 -9.80 1.04
N ILE A 85 -1.73 -8.77 1.88
CA ILE A 85 -2.56 -8.73 3.09
C ILE A 85 -3.47 -7.52 2.91
N GLU A 86 -4.79 -7.76 2.89
CA GLU A 86 -5.75 -6.68 2.68
C GLU A 86 -5.92 -5.83 3.94
N ASN A 87 -6.00 -4.52 3.76
CA ASN A 87 -6.42 -3.58 4.81
C ASN A 87 -7.86 -3.89 5.25
N PRO A 88 -8.16 -3.81 6.55
CA PRO A 88 -9.53 -3.90 7.03
C PRO A 88 -10.41 -2.79 6.43
N ILE A 89 -11.72 -3.00 6.41
CA ILE A 89 -12.69 -1.94 6.05
C ILE A 89 -13.12 -1.21 7.31
N ILE A 90 -13.18 0.11 7.23
CA ILE A 90 -13.75 0.93 8.29
C ILE A 90 -15.28 0.72 8.29
N GLU A 91 -15.80 0.13 9.34
CA GLU A 91 -17.23 -0.08 9.50
C GLU A 91 -17.89 1.20 9.97
N GLU A 92 -17.33 1.82 11.02
CA GLU A 92 -17.84 3.05 11.61
C GLU A 92 -16.69 3.91 12.18
N ILE A 93 -16.87 5.24 12.16
CA ILE A 93 -15.99 6.19 12.84
C ILE A 93 -16.82 6.97 13.87
N ILE A 94 -16.54 6.72 15.14
CA ILE A 94 -17.24 7.35 16.26
C ILE A 94 -16.44 8.54 16.78
N PHE A 95 -17.10 9.69 16.91
CA PHE A 95 -16.55 10.86 17.57
C PHE A 95 -17.25 11.07 18.89
N SER A 96 -16.52 11.05 20.00
CA SER A 96 -17.01 11.35 21.33
C SER A 96 -16.45 12.68 21.87
N GLY A 97 -17.11 13.29 22.83
CA GLY A 97 -16.66 14.53 23.49
C GLY A 97 -16.99 15.83 22.73
N VAL A 98 -17.37 15.78 21.46
CA VAL A 98 -17.71 16.98 20.65
C VAL A 98 -19.23 17.23 20.68
N LYS A 99 -19.67 18.23 21.45
CA LYS A 99 -21.08 18.59 21.56
C LYS A 99 -21.63 19.44 20.41
N ASN A 100 -20.76 20.27 19.80
CA ASN A 100 -21.15 21.16 18.70
C ASN A 100 -21.29 20.42 17.39
N LYS A 101 -22.51 20.32 16.86
CA LYS A 101 -22.86 19.58 15.63
C LYS A 101 -22.13 20.13 14.38
N THR A 102 -21.91 21.45 14.29
CA THR A 102 -21.22 22.07 13.15
C THR A 102 -19.75 21.68 13.14
N ILE A 103 -19.11 21.73 14.30
CA ILE A 103 -17.72 21.28 14.45
C ILE A 103 -17.60 19.80 14.15
N LEU A 104 -18.47 18.97 14.71
CA LEU A 104 -18.51 17.53 14.45
C LEU A 104 -18.60 17.22 12.94
N LYS A 105 -19.50 17.91 12.23
CA LYS A 105 -19.63 17.78 10.76
C LYS A 105 -18.32 18.17 10.05
N THR A 106 -17.69 19.25 10.49
CA THR A 106 -16.40 19.69 9.92
C THR A 106 -15.30 18.66 10.16
N LEU A 107 -15.19 18.10 11.37
CA LEU A 107 -14.23 17.05 11.71
C LEU A 107 -14.41 15.82 10.81
N ARG A 108 -15.63 15.29 10.70
CA ARG A 108 -15.95 14.12 9.85
C ARG A 108 -15.59 14.36 8.39
N ASN A 109 -15.83 15.56 7.87
CA ASN A 109 -15.57 15.87 6.46
C ASN A 109 -14.08 16.00 6.14
N ARG A 110 -13.26 16.42 7.11
CA ARG A 110 -11.86 16.78 6.87
C ARG A 110 -10.87 15.64 7.06
N ILE A 111 -11.20 14.61 7.80
CA ILE A 111 -10.35 13.43 7.92
C ILE A 111 -10.26 12.67 6.60
N GLN A 112 -9.15 11.98 6.37
CA GLN A 112 -8.91 11.16 5.19
C GLN A 112 -9.58 9.79 5.29
N LEU A 113 -9.55 9.21 6.49
CA LEU A 113 -10.22 7.94 6.77
C LEU A 113 -11.74 8.12 6.69
N LYS A 114 -12.40 7.20 5.98
CA LYS A 114 -13.86 7.24 5.76
C LYS A 114 -14.46 5.86 5.99
N GLU A 115 -15.68 5.85 6.53
CA GLU A 115 -16.47 4.63 6.63
C GLU A 115 -16.62 3.95 5.26
N LYS A 116 -16.64 2.64 5.23
CA LYS A 116 -16.70 1.77 4.04
C LYS A 116 -15.45 1.78 3.16
N ASN A 117 -14.41 2.55 3.52
CA ASN A 117 -13.13 2.53 2.85
C ASN A 117 -12.10 1.69 3.63
N SER A 118 -10.99 1.38 2.98
CA SER A 118 -9.89 0.67 3.62
C SER A 118 -9.27 1.47 4.78
N PHE A 119 -9.01 0.80 5.89
CA PHE A 119 -8.33 1.37 7.04
C PHE A 119 -6.82 1.38 6.83
N VAL A 120 -6.27 2.53 6.56
CA VAL A 120 -4.82 2.72 6.40
C VAL A 120 -4.23 3.29 7.69
N LYS A 121 -3.52 2.47 8.46
CA LYS A 121 -2.98 2.83 9.78
C LYS A 121 -2.15 4.12 9.78
N SER A 122 -1.36 4.36 8.74
CA SER A 122 -0.53 5.57 8.62
C SER A 122 -1.34 6.86 8.48
N LYS A 123 -2.60 6.80 8.07
CA LYS A 123 -3.51 7.95 7.96
C LYS A 123 -4.07 8.40 9.31
N VAL A 124 -4.12 7.54 10.32
CA VAL A 124 -4.63 7.88 11.67
C VAL A 124 -3.91 9.10 12.22
N ARG A 125 -2.59 9.09 12.28
CA ARG A 125 -1.81 10.21 12.81
C ARG A 125 -1.97 11.50 12.00
N LYS A 126 -2.16 11.39 10.69
CA LYS A 126 -2.45 12.56 9.84
C LYS A 126 -3.80 13.15 10.18
N ASP A 127 -4.80 12.29 10.36
CA ASP A 127 -6.15 12.71 10.72
C ASP A 127 -6.20 13.31 12.14
N GLU A 128 -5.51 12.76 13.13
CA GLU A 128 -5.37 13.36 14.47
C GLU A 128 -4.78 14.79 14.40
N ASN A 129 -3.78 15.00 13.56
CA ASN A 129 -3.20 16.34 13.35
C ASN A 129 -4.19 17.31 12.68
N ILE A 130 -4.96 16.83 11.71
CA ILE A 130 -6.04 17.62 11.07
C ILE A 130 -7.09 17.99 12.10
N LEU A 131 -7.56 17.02 12.88
CA LEU A 131 -8.58 17.21 13.92
C LEU A 131 -8.09 18.23 14.98
N THR A 132 -6.87 18.06 15.48
CA THR A 132 -6.25 18.99 16.44
C THR A 132 -6.20 20.41 15.88
N THR A 133 -5.83 20.58 14.63
CA THR A 133 -5.77 21.88 13.96
C THR A 133 -7.15 22.52 13.87
N ILE A 134 -8.17 21.75 13.52
CA ILE A 134 -9.55 22.25 13.43
C ILE A 134 -10.06 22.66 14.82
N LEU A 135 -9.84 21.83 15.83
CA LEU A 135 -10.26 22.13 17.20
C LEU A 135 -9.62 23.40 17.73
N LYS A 136 -8.29 23.59 17.56
CA LYS A 136 -7.59 24.82 17.95
C LYS A 136 -8.14 26.07 17.24
N LYS A 137 -8.43 25.99 15.94
CA LYS A 137 -9.04 27.09 15.18
C LYS A 137 -10.44 27.46 15.66
N ASN A 138 -11.14 26.56 16.35
CA ASN A 138 -12.45 26.75 16.91
C ASN A 138 -12.42 27.04 18.44
N GLY A 139 -11.25 27.40 19.01
CA GLY A 139 -11.12 27.79 20.41
C GLY A 139 -10.82 26.66 21.39
N TYR A 140 -10.71 25.42 20.91
CA TYR A 140 -10.42 24.26 21.77
C TYR A 140 -8.89 24.02 21.86
N TYR A 141 -8.16 24.95 22.46
CA TYR A 141 -6.70 24.96 22.48
C TYR A 141 -6.07 23.80 23.26
N PHE A 142 -6.76 23.30 24.29
CA PHE A 142 -6.27 22.27 25.20
C PHE A 142 -6.92 20.89 24.94
N SER A 143 -7.56 20.71 23.77
CA SER A 143 -8.14 19.42 23.43
C SER A 143 -7.04 18.36 23.19
N ILE A 144 -7.27 17.17 23.74
CA ILE A 144 -6.46 15.99 23.48
C ILE A 144 -7.31 15.05 22.63
N ILE A 145 -6.70 14.46 21.61
CA ILE A 145 -7.34 13.44 20.76
C ILE A 145 -6.73 12.10 21.10
N GLU A 146 -7.57 11.15 21.46
CA GLU A 146 -7.21 9.77 21.69
C GLU A 146 -7.97 8.91 20.68
N THR A 147 -7.24 8.09 19.92
CA THR A 147 -7.81 7.17 18.93
C THR A 147 -7.71 5.74 19.43
N SER A 148 -8.83 5.06 19.51
CA SER A 148 -8.90 3.62 19.74
C SER A 148 -9.38 2.90 18.50
N ILE A 149 -8.80 1.74 18.20
CA ILE A 149 -9.14 0.92 17.04
C ILE A 149 -9.60 -0.44 17.53
N LYS A 150 -10.84 -0.77 17.23
CA LYS A 150 -11.42 -2.08 17.54
C LYS A 150 -11.44 -2.91 16.27
N LYS A 151 -10.72 -4.03 16.28
CA LYS A 151 -10.74 -5.02 15.18
C LYS A 151 -11.89 -5.99 15.38
N ASN A 152 -12.61 -6.31 14.32
CA ASN A 152 -13.66 -7.30 14.26
C ASN A 152 -13.18 -8.55 13.49
N GLU A 153 -13.90 -9.68 13.65
CA GLU A 153 -13.51 -10.97 13.07
C GLU A 153 -13.57 -11.01 11.54
N ASN A 154 -14.43 -10.20 10.92
CA ASN A 154 -14.65 -10.15 9.46
C ASN A 154 -13.72 -9.16 8.72
N ASN A 155 -12.52 -8.91 9.24
CA ASN A 155 -11.54 -7.95 8.70
C ASN A 155 -12.14 -6.54 8.56
N THR A 156 -12.88 -6.07 9.58
CA THR A 156 -13.36 -4.68 9.71
C THR A 156 -12.81 -4.03 10.97
N VAL A 157 -12.87 -2.72 11.06
CA VAL A 157 -12.51 -1.90 12.22
C VAL A 157 -13.56 -0.83 12.48
#